data_7001d82df17fab2c76b81fe4888bbd92
#
_entry.id   7001d82df17fab2c76b81fe4888bbd92
#
_cell.length_a   1.000
_cell.length_b   1.000
_cell.length_c   1.000
_cell.angle_alpha   90.00
_cell.angle_beta   90.00
_cell.angle_gamma   90.00
#
_symmetry.space_group_name_H-M   'P 1'
#
loop_
_entity.id
_entity.type
_entity.pdbx_description
1 polymer ?
#
loop_
_entity_poly.entity_id
_entity_poly.type
_entity_poly.pdbx_seq_one_letter_code
_entity_poly.pdbx_strand_id
1 'polypeptide(L)'
;MPVQSEAALENGLIDTLQKMNYEYVHIEEEKNLSVNFKKQLEKHNKKKLEELGRTEFTDSEFEKILIYLEGGTRFEKAKKLRDLFPLELESGERLWVEFLNRTHWCQNEFQVSNQITVEGRKKCRYDVTILINGLPLVQIELKRRGVELKQAYNQIQRYHKTSFHGLFDYIQLFVISNGVNTRYFANNPNSGYKFTFNWTDAANVPFNDLEKFATVFFDKCT
;
A
#
# COMPACT_ATOMS: atom_id res chain seq x y z
N MET A 1 8.45 0.82 32.60
CA MET A 1 8.94 1.27 31.28
C MET A 1 8.00 2.33 30.78
N PRO A 2 8.47 3.44 30.21
CA PRO A 2 7.58 4.44 29.63
C PRO A 2 6.70 3.79 28.57
N VAL A 3 5.44 4.23 28.50
CA VAL A 3 4.49 3.75 27.49
C VAL A 3 4.98 4.21 26.13
N GLN A 4 5.27 3.27 25.22
CA GLN A 4 5.69 3.58 23.86
C GLN A 4 4.54 4.30 23.13
N SER A 5 4.82 5.49 22.60
CA SER A 5 3.86 6.30 21.86
C SER A 5 3.58 5.73 20.47
N GLU A 6 2.47 6.11 19.87
CA GLU A 6 2.16 5.73 18.46
C GLU A 6 3.27 6.22 17.52
N ALA A 7 3.76 7.45 17.70
CA ALA A 7 4.87 7.98 16.91
C ALA A 7 6.19 7.19 17.06
N ALA A 8 6.48 6.66 18.24
CA ALA A 8 7.65 5.80 18.44
C ALA A 8 7.50 4.44 17.73
N LEU A 9 6.31 3.87 17.73
CA LEU A 9 6.01 2.64 16.99
C LEU A 9 6.10 2.87 15.47
N GLU A 10 5.59 4.00 15.00
CA GLU A 10 5.62 4.40 13.61
C GLU A 10 7.07 4.53 13.10
N ASN A 11 7.91 5.29 13.83
CA ASN A 11 9.31 5.46 13.48
C ASN A 11 10.07 4.12 13.50
N GLY A 12 9.87 3.29 14.52
CA GLY A 12 10.51 1.97 14.62
C GLY A 12 10.11 1.05 13.46
N LEU A 13 8.85 1.08 13.04
CA LEU A 13 8.39 0.31 11.88
C LEU A 13 9.02 0.82 10.58
N ILE A 14 9.08 2.15 10.38
CA ILE A 14 9.71 2.76 9.19
C ILE A 14 11.20 2.39 9.15
N ASP A 15 11.92 2.51 10.26
CA ASP A 15 13.33 2.13 10.36
C ASP A 15 13.54 0.64 10.02
N THR A 16 12.64 -0.22 10.48
CA THR A 16 12.68 -1.65 10.17
C THR A 16 12.48 -1.89 8.67
N LEU A 17 11.48 -1.28 8.06
CA LEU A 17 11.22 -1.40 6.63
C LEU A 17 12.37 -0.84 5.77
N GLN A 18 12.98 0.28 6.18
CA GLN A 18 14.15 0.83 5.48
C GLN A 18 15.36 -0.12 5.55
N LYS A 19 15.61 -0.79 6.68
CA LYS A 19 16.63 -1.86 6.79
C LYS A 19 16.33 -3.05 5.88
N MET A 20 15.06 -3.27 5.53
CA MET A 20 14.61 -4.26 4.55
C MET A 20 14.62 -3.72 3.11
N ASN A 21 15.28 -2.57 2.87
CA ASN A 21 15.39 -1.88 1.57
C ASN A 21 14.07 -1.35 1.02
N TYR A 22 13.10 -1.00 1.86
CA TYR A 22 11.98 -0.13 1.47
C TYR A 22 12.46 1.31 1.37
N GLU A 23 12.11 1.97 0.26
CA GLU A 23 12.39 3.40 0.10
C GLU A 23 11.38 4.22 0.92
N TYR A 24 11.86 5.06 1.84
CA TYR A 24 10.98 6.03 2.49
C TYR A 24 10.68 7.18 1.53
N VAL A 25 9.40 7.46 1.34
CA VAL A 25 8.92 8.58 0.51
C VAL A 25 7.98 9.46 1.32
N HIS A 26 8.19 10.77 1.25
CA HIS A 26 7.33 11.73 1.90
C HIS A 26 6.14 12.06 1.00
N ILE A 27 4.94 11.59 1.38
CA ILE A 27 3.67 11.84 0.71
C ILE A 27 2.74 12.51 1.72
N GLU A 28 2.44 13.77 1.53
CA GLU A 28 1.55 14.51 2.43
C GLU A 28 0.08 14.29 2.13
N GLU A 29 -0.27 14.22 0.84
CA GLU A 29 -1.65 14.17 0.37
C GLU A 29 -1.81 13.31 -0.89
N GLU A 30 -3.04 13.06 -1.29
CA GLU A 30 -3.40 12.22 -2.43
C GLU A 30 -2.79 12.69 -3.76
N LYS A 31 -2.63 14.01 -3.96
CA LYS A 31 -1.97 14.56 -5.15
C LYS A 31 -0.51 14.13 -5.24
N ASN A 32 0.23 14.15 -4.13
CA ASN A 32 1.62 13.68 -4.09
C ASN A 32 1.70 12.17 -4.34
N LEU A 33 0.70 11.40 -3.87
CA LEU A 33 0.60 9.97 -4.15
C LEU A 33 0.46 9.72 -5.66
N SER A 34 -0.38 10.46 -6.36
CA SER A 34 -0.57 10.34 -7.82
C SER A 34 0.71 10.64 -8.58
N VAL A 35 1.44 11.69 -8.19
CA VAL A 35 2.75 12.04 -8.78
C VAL A 35 3.77 10.93 -8.55
N ASN A 36 3.86 10.40 -7.32
CA ASN A 36 4.74 9.29 -7.00
C ASN A 36 4.36 8.04 -7.81
N PHE A 37 3.08 7.75 -7.95
CA PHE A 37 2.60 6.60 -8.72
C PHE A 37 3.02 6.71 -10.19
N LYS A 38 2.82 7.89 -10.85
CA LYS A 38 3.29 8.10 -12.23
C LYS A 38 4.78 7.79 -12.36
N LYS A 39 5.61 8.38 -11.51
CA LYS A 39 7.08 8.17 -11.49
C LYS A 39 7.47 6.69 -11.32
N GLN A 40 6.83 5.98 -10.40
CA GLN A 40 7.14 4.57 -10.16
C GLN A 40 6.66 3.67 -11.30
N LEU A 41 5.52 3.98 -11.90
CA LEU A 41 4.99 3.26 -13.05
C LEU A 41 5.88 3.43 -14.29
N GLU A 42 6.40 4.64 -14.53
CA GLU A 42 7.37 4.93 -15.58
C GLU A 42 8.67 4.15 -15.37
N LYS A 43 9.19 4.15 -14.14
CA LYS A 43 10.37 3.37 -13.75
C LYS A 43 10.15 1.87 -14.02
N HIS A 44 9.00 1.35 -13.63
CA HIS A 44 8.63 -0.06 -13.80
C HIS A 44 8.48 -0.46 -15.27
N ASN A 45 7.98 0.44 -16.13
CA ASN A 45 7.81 0.21 -17.56
C ASN A 45 8.95 0.81 -18.41
N LYS A 46 10.08 1.18 -17.80
CA LYS A 46 11.16 1.92 -18.45
C LYS A 46 11.61 1.31 -19.77
N LYS A 47 11.87 0.02 -19.84
CA LYS A 47 12.31 -0.66 -21.06
C LYS A 47 11.33 -0.48 -22.21
N LYS A 48 10.04 -0.63 -21.93
CA LYS A 48 8.96 -0.48 -22.93
C LYS A 48 8.83 0.96 -23.42
N LEU A 49 9.05 1.95 -22.54
CA LEU A 49 9.07 3.36 -22.90
C LEU A 49 10.31 3.71 -23.74
N GLU A 50 11.49 3.19 -23.40
CA GLU A 50 12.73 3.37 -24.14
C GLU A 50 12.65 2.80 -25.56
N GLU A 51 11.97 1.66 -25.75
CA GLU A 51 11.71 1.06 -27.08
C GLU A 51 10.88 2.01 -27.96
N LEU A 52 10.10 2.93 -27.38
CA LEU A 52 9.34 3.98 -28.05
C LEU A 52 10.10 5.31 -28.12
N GLY A 53 11.39 5.33 -27.73
CA GLY A 53 12.24 6.53 -27.76
C GLY A 53 11.91 7.58 -26.70
N ARG A 54 11.26 7.22 -25.61
CA ARG A 54 10.85 8.13 -24.52
C ARG A 54 11.04 7.50 -23.14
N THR A 55 10.87 8.29 -22.08
CA THR A 55 11.05 7.87 -20.68
C THR A 55 9.82 8.06 -19.80
N GLU A 56 8.82 8.81 -20.30
CA GLU A 56 7.66 9.24 -19.51
C GLU A 56 6.36 9.01 -20.28
N PHE A 57 5.26 8.87 -19.55
CA PHE A 57 3.91 8.97 -20.10
C PHE A 57 3.53 10.44 -20.27
N THR A 58 2.79 10.77 -21.34
CA THR A 58 2.13 12.08 -21.42
C THR A 58 1.04 12.18 -20.35
N ASP A 59 0.60 13.40 -20.04
CA ASP A 59 -0.46 13.58 -19.04
C ASP A 59 -1.78 12.94 -19.49
N SER A 60 -2.09 13.01 -20.80
CA SER A 60 -3.26 12.35 -21.39
C SER A 60 -3.19 10.81 -21.27
N GLU A 61 -2.01 10.22 -21.48
CA GLU A 61 -1.81 8.78 -21.32
C GLU A 61 -1.91 8.34 -19.85
N PHE A 62 -1.35 9.13 -18.95
CA PHE A 62 -1.47 8.84 -17.52
C PHE A 62 -2.92 8.98 -17.04
N GLU A 63 -3.68 9.95 -17.55
CA GLU A 63 -5.11 10.06 -17.27
C GLU A 63 -5.89 8.82 -17.75
N LYS A 64 -5.60 8.29 -18.94
CA LYS A 64 -6.20 7.02 -19.41
C LYS A 64 -5.88 5.84 -18.45
N ILE A 65 -4.65 5.80 -17.90
CA ILE A 65 -4.26 4.80 -16.91
C ILE A 65 -5.09 4.96 -15.63
N LEU A 66 -5.25 6.18 -15.14
CA LEU A 66 -6.07 6.44 -13.94
C LEU A 66 -7.53 6.07 -14.16
N ILE A 67 -8.11 6.42 -15.32
CA ILE A 67 -9.47 6.02 -15.71
C ILE A 67 -9.62 4.50 -15.76
N TYR A 68 -8.65 3.77 -16.34
CA TYR A 68 -8.66 2.31 -16.30
C TYR A 68 -8.68 1.75 -14.88
N LEU A 69 -7.94 2.37 -13.98
CA LEU A 69 -7.87 1.97 -12.58
C LEU A 69 -9.13 2.32 -11.79
N GLU A 70 -9.96 3.25 -12.25
CA GLU A 70 -11.22 3.59 -11.60
C GLU A 70 -12.24 2.44 -11.63
N GLY A 71 -13.16 2.47 -10.68
CA GLY A 71 -14.29 1.55 -10.60
C GLY A 71 -13.91 0.09 -10.35
N GLY A 72 -14.94 -0.73 -10.18
CA GLY A 72 -14.81 -2.14 -9.88
C GLY A 72 -14.71 -2.47 -8.39
N THR A 73 -14.98 -3.73 -8.09
CA THR A 73 -14.81 -4.32 -6.76
C THR A 73 -13.32 -4.46 -6.42
N ARG A 74 -12.98 -4.69 -5.15
CA ARG A 74 -11.60 -4.95 -4.72
C ARG A 74 -10.94 -6.12 -5.43
N PHE A 75 -11.72 -7.16 -5.70
CA PHE A 75 -11.24 -8.31 -6.49
C PHE A 75 -10.91 -7.91 -7.93
N GLU A 76 -11.78 -7.15 -8.59
CA GLU A 76 -11.54 -6.66 -9.95
C GLU A 76 -10.35 -5.71 -10.00
N LYS A 77 -10.18 -4.85 -8.99
CA LYS A 77 -9.00 -4.00 -8.86
C LYS A 77 -7.71 -4.82 -8.69
N ALA A 78 -7.70 -5.83 -7.84
CA ALA A 78 -6.57 -6.74 -7.70
C ALA A 78 -6.26 -7.46 -9.03
N LYS A 79 -7.29 -7.83 -9.80
CA LYS A 79 -7.12 -8.41 -11.14
C LYS A 79 -6.52 -7.41 -12.12
N LYS A 80 -7.00 -6.16 -12.15
CA LYS A 80 -6.42 -5.08 -12.99
C LYS A 80 -4.91 -4.92 -12.76
N LEU A 81 -4.44 -4.99 -11.51
CA LEU A 81 -3.01 -4.88 -11.19
C LEU A 81 -2.18 -6.07 -11.69
N ARG A 82 -2.81 -7.22 -11.86
CA ARG A 82 -2.16 -8.46 -12.34
C ARG A 82 -2.16 -8.60 -13.85
N ASP A 83 -3.03 -7.89 -14.54
CA ASP A 83 -3.17 -7.95 -15.99
C ASP A 83 -2.37 -6.81 -16.63
N LEU A 84 -1.95 -7.01 -17.89
CA LEU A 84 -1.35 -5.96 -18.69
C LEU A 84 -2.46 -5.03 -19.20
N PHE A 85 -2.24 -3.73 -19.10
CA PHE A 85 -3.17 -2.74 -19.63
C PHE A 85 -2.74 -2.29 -21.05
N PRO A 86 -3.59 -2.49 -22.08
CA PRO A 86 -3.29 -2.04 -23.44
C PRO A 86 -3.57 -0.53 -23.57
N LEU A 87 -2.57 0.29 -23.29
CA LEU A 87 -2.65 1.74 -23.43
C LEU A 87 -2.50 2.13 -24.92
N GLU A 88 -3.50 2.80 -25.48
CA GLU A 88 -3.40 3.41 -26.81
C GLU A 88 -2.68 4.75 -26.72
N LEU A 89 -1.54 4.85 -27.43
CA LEU A 89 -0.72 6.03 -27.52
C LEU A 89 -1.30 7.04 -28.53
N GLU A 90 -0.86 8.28 -28.44
CA GLU A 90 -1.24 9.32 -29.41
C GLU A 90 -0.74 9.03 -30.83
N SER A 91 0.33 8.24 -30.96
CA SER A 91 0.84 7.75 -32.26
C SER A 91 -0.05 6.69 -32.91
N GLY A 92 -1.07 6.17 -32.23
CA GLY A 92 -1.89 5.03 -32.63
C GLY A 92 -1.28 3.68 -32.32
N GLU A 93 -0.07 3.63 -31.78
CA GLU A 93 0.57 2.40 -31.29
C GLU A 93 -0.03 1.99 -29.95
N ARG A 94 0.22 0.73 -29.54
CA ARG A 94 -0.26 0.20 -28.28
C ARG A 94 0.89 -0.18 -27.37
N LEU A 95 0.91 0.38 -26.15
CA LEU A 95 1.84 0.03 -25.10
C LEU A 95 1.16 -0.87 -24.06
N TRP A 96 1.76 -2.01 -23.76
CA TRP A 96 1.28 -2.93 -22.72
C TRP A 96 1.86 -2.52 -21.36
N VAL A 97 1.10 -1.72 -20.60
CA VAL A 97 1.52 -1.24 -19.29
C VAL A 97 1.42 -2.34 -18.26
N GLU A 98 2.47 -2.56 -17.50
CA GLU A 98 2.55 -3.50 -16.38
C GLU A 98 2.53 -2.73 -15.06
N PHE A 99 1.62 -3.11 -14.14
CA PHE A 99 1.52 -2.49 -12.83
C PHE A 99 2.38 -3.20 -11.78
N LEU A 100 2.47 -4.53 -11.86
CA LEU A 100 3.21 -5.38 -10.92
C LEU A 100 3.95 -6.49 -11.65
N ASN A 101 5.22 -6.67 -11.36
CA ASN A 101 5.97 -7.84 -11.80
C ASN A 101 5.57 -9.05 -10.96
N ARG A 102 4.78 -9.94 -11.56
CA ARG A 102 4.27 -11.15 -10.90
C ARG A 102 5.26 -12.32 -10.94
N THR A 103 6.14 -12.31 -11.91
CA THR A 103 7.12 -13.40 -12.12
C THR A 103 8.30 -13.25 -11.18
N HIS A 104 8.76 -12.02 -11.01
CA HIS A 104 9.89 -11.68 -10.16
C HIS A 104 9.47 -10.61 -9.15
N TRP A 105 8.73 -11.05 -8.13
CA TRP A 105 8.12 -10.15 -7.16
C TRP A 105 9.11 -9.18 -6.50
N CYS A 106 10.31 -9.67 -6.18
CA CYS A 106 11.40 -8.86 -5.60
C CYS A 106 11.89 -7.71 -6.49
N GLN A 107 11.53 -7.70 -7.79
CA GLN A 107 11.89 -6.63 -8.73
C GLN A 107 10.90 -5.47 -8.73
N ASN A 108 9.82 -5.57 -7.98
CA ASN A 108 8.95 -4.42 -7.76
C ASN A 108 9.65 -3.39 -6.87
N GLU A 109 9.22 -2.13 -6.98
CA GLU A 109 9.68 -1.05 -6.12
C GLU A 109 8.83 -1.00 -4.85
N PHE A 110 9.47 -1.15 -3.72
CA PHE A 110 8.81 -1.15 -2.41
C PHE A 110 9.10 0.15 -1.69
N GLN A 111 8.05 0.86 -1.34
CA GLN A 111 8.13 2.14 -0.66
C GLN A 111 7.30 2.13 0.62
N VAL A 112 7.67 2.98 1.58
CA VAL A 112 6.91 3.26 2.78
C VAL A 112 6.72 4.76 2.94
N SER A 113 5.52 5.17 3.31
CA SER A 113 5.18 6.54 3.67
C SER A 113 4.33 6.54 4.93
N ASN A 114 4.33 7.66 5.64
CA ASN A 114 3.54 7.81 6.85
C ASN A 114 2.78 9.13 6.86
N GLN A 115 1.76 9.20 7.74
CA GLN A 115 0.97 10.39 8.01
C GLN A 115 0.32 11.01 6.76
N ILE A 116 -0.02 10.17 5.77
CA ILE A 116 -0.67 10.64 4.54
C ILE A 116 -2.07 11.16 4.89
N THR A 117 -2.32 12.39 4.50
CA THR A 117 -3.63 13.02 4.66
C THR A 117 -4.51 12.76 3.44
N VAL A 118 -5.71 12.28 3.67
CA VAL A 118 -6.71 12.06 2.63
C VAL A 118 -7.94 12.91 2.92
N GLU A 119 -8.33 13.73 1.95
CA GLU A 119 -9.52 14.55 1.99
C GLU A 119 -10.70 13.77 1.40
N GLY A 120 -11.64 13.40 2.25
CA GLY A 120 -12.89 12.75 1.88
C GLY A 120 -14.07 13.47 2.54
N ARG A 121 -15.12 12.74 2.92
CA ARG A 121 -16.19 13.31 3.74
C ARG A 121 -15.69 13.85 5.09
N LYS A 122 -14.58 13.31 5.57
CA LYS A 122 -13.80 13.81 6.71
C LYS A 122 -12.32 13.65 6.36
N LYS A 123 -11.52 14.62 6.79
CA LYS A 123 -10.07 14.56 6.71
C LYS A 123 -9.58 13.40 7.58
N CYS A 124 -8.88 12.46 6.97
CA CYS A 124 -8.29 11.30 7.64
C CYS A 124 -6.77 11.35 7.46
N ARG A 125 -6.06 10.82 8.43
CA ARG A 125 -4.59 10.71 8.38
C ARG A 125 -4.21 9.27 8.67
N TYR A 126 -3.49 8.67 7.74
CA TYR A 126 -3.08 7.27 7.79
C TYR A 126 -1.72 7.15 8.44
N ASP A 127 -1.57 6.24 9.42
CA ASP A 127 -0.33 6.12 10.18
C ASP A 127 0.82 5.68 9.28
N VAL A 128 0.80 4.48 8.73
CA VAL A 128 1.84 3.99 7.80
C VAL A 128 1.19 3.31 6.60
N THR A 129 1.68 3.64 5.41
CA THR A 129 1.23 3.05 4.14
C THR A 129 2.41 2.42 3.42
N ILE A 130 2.27 1.17 2.99
CA ILE A 130 3.23 0.50 2.11
C ILE A 130 2.73 0.61 0.68
N LEU A 131 3.64 1.06 -0.20
CA LEU A 131 3.38 1.18 -1.63
C LEU A 131 4.24 0.17 -2.39
N ILE A 132 3.66 -0.39 -3.45
CA ILE A 132 4.38 -1.25 -4.39
C ILE A 132 4.19 -0.65 -5.78
N ASN A 133 5.30 -0.33 -6.45
CA ASN A 133 5.33 0.45 -7.69
C ASN A 133 4.48 1.74 -7.60
N GLY A 134 4.51 2.39 -6.43
CA GLY A 134 3.77 3.63 -6.15
C GLY A 134 2.29 3.43 -5.79
N LEU A 135 1.74 2.21 -5.85
CA LEU A 135 0.36 1.92 -5.47
C LEU A 135 0.24 1.57 -3.99
N PRO A 136 -0.68 2.18 -3.22
CA PRO A 136 -0.89 1.88 -1.82
C PRO A 136 -1.61 0.53 -1.67
N LEU A 137 -0.88 -0.51 -1.29
CA LEU A 137 -1.43 -1.87 -1.19
C LEU A 137 -1.64 -2.34 0.25
N VAL A 138 -0.91 -1.78 1.22
CA VAL A 138 -1.07 -2.12 2.63
C VAL A 138 -1.20 -0.85 3.47
N GLN A 139 -2.19 -0.84 4.34
CA GLN A 139 -2.38 0.21 5.34
C GLN A 139 -2.15 -0.37 6.73
N ILE A 140 -1.32 0.30 7.52
CA ILE A 140 -0.99 -0.08 8.89
C ILE A 140 -1.51 0.99 9.84
N GLU A 141 -2.32 0.58 10.80
CA GLU A 141 -2.89 1.45 11.82
C GLU A 141 -2.30 1.09 13.19
N LEU A 142 -1.75 2.07 13.86
CA LEU A 142 -1.03 1.92 15.11
C LEU A 142 -1.81 2.48 16.29
N LYS A 143 -1.67 1.84 17.43
CA LYS A 143 -2.16 2.32 18.72
C LYS A 143 -1.05 2.21 19.75
N ARG A 144 -1.03 3.11 20.71
CA ARG A 144 -0.09 3.03 21.83
C ARG A 144 -0.25 1.72 22.61
N ARG A 145 0.81 1.27 23.21
CA ARG A 145 0.77 0.10 24.11
C ARG A 145 -0.32 0.23 25.18
N GLY A 146 -1.07 -0.85 25.39
CA GLY A 146 -2.18 -0.90 26.34
C GLY A 146 -3.55 -0.57 25.74
N VAL A 147 -3.59 -0.10 24.50
CA VAL A 147 -4.85 0.11 23.76
C VAL A 147 -5.23 -1.18 23.04
N GLU A 148 -6.51 -1.53 23.07
CA GLU A 148 -7.02 -2.72 22.37
C GLU A 148 -6.94 -2.55 20.84
N LEU A 149 -6.50 -3.60 20.13
CA LEU A 149 -6.44 -3.60 18.66
C LEU A 149 -7.80 -3.35 17.98
N LYS A 150 -8.89 -3.66 18.67
CA LYS A 150 -10.25 -3.39 18.19
C LYS A 150 -10.48 -1.90 17.91
N GLN A 151 -9.77 -1.01 18.60
CA GLN A 151 -9.87 0.44 18.33
C GLN A 151 -9.25 0.81 16.98
N ALA A 152 -8.07 0.24 16.64
CA ALA A 152 -7.44 0.38 15.33
C ALA A 152 -8.33 -0.19 14.22
N TYR A 153 -8.87 -1.39 14.43
CA TYR A 153 -9.82 -1.99 13.50
C TYR A 153 -11.05 -1.09 13.26
N ASN A 154 -11.66 -0.56 14.30
CA ASN A 154 -12.81 0.35 14.18
C ASN A 154 -12.45 1.65 13.46
N GLN A 155 -11.20 2.11 13.57
CA GLN A 155 -10.70 3.29 12.83
C GLN A 155 -10.63 2.99 11.33
N ILE A 156 -10.08 1.85 10.93
CA ILE A 156 -10.08 1.40 9.53
C ILE A 156 -11.50 1.26 8.99
N GLN A 157 -12.44 0.71 9.78
CA GLN A 157 -13.84 0.61 9.34
C GLN A 157 -14.50 1.98 9.12
N ARG A 158 -14.06 3.02 9.82
CA ARG A 158 -14.49 4.41 9.54
C ARG A 158 -13.89 4.91 8.23
N TYR A 159 -12.62 4.60 7.94
CA TYR A 159 -11.96 4.97 6.68
C TYR A 159 -12.68 4.41 5.45
N HIS A 160 -13.17 3.17 5.51
CA HIS A 160 -13.99 2.58 4.45
C HIS A 160 -15.21 3.43 4.05
N LYS A 161 -15.76 4.16 5.02
CA LYS A 161 -16.98 4.97 4.82
C LYS A 161 -16.68 6.39 4.36
N THR A 162 -15.45 6.85 4.53
CA THR A 162 -15.13 8.29 4.47
C THR A 162 -14.00 8.67 3.56
N SER A 163 -13.00 7.82 3.36
CA SER A 163 -11.73 8.24 2.77
C SER A 163 -11.04 7.25 1.83
N PHE A 164 -11.49 6.00 1.73
CA PHE A 164 -10.93 5.10 0.73
C PHE A 164 -11.55 5.38 -0.63
N HIS A 165 -10.87 6.18 -1.42
CA HIS A 165 -11.19 6.53 -2.81
C HIS A 165 -9.89 6.74 -3.59
N GLY A 166 -9.98 6.96 -4.91
CA GLY A 166 -8.82 7.14 -5.77
C GLY A 166 -7.85 5.96 -5.68
N LEU A 167 -6.56 6.23 -5.54
CA LEU A 167 -5.55 5.18 -5.41
C LEU A 167 -5.63 4.41 -4.09
N PHE A 168 -6.15 4.98 -3.00
CA PHE A 168 -6.34 4.27 -1.73
C PHE A 168 -7.39 3.16 -1.78
N ASP A 169 -8.22 3.15 -2.80
CA ASP A 169 -9.17 2.05 -3.04
C ASP A 169 -8.46 0.73 -3.47
N TYR A 170 -7.14 0.83 -3.76
CA TYR A 170 -6.27 -0.30 -4.09
C TYR A 170 -5.68 -1.01 -2.89
N ILE A 171 -5.87 -0.52 -1.67
CA ILE A 171 -5.43 -1.21 -0.45
C ILE A 171 -6.04 -2.61 -0.41
N GLN A 172 -5.20 -3.63 -0.30
CA GLN A 172 -5.59 -5.05 -0.26
C GLN A 172 -5.55 -5.60 1.16
N LEU A 173 -4.61 -5.12 1.97
CA LEU A 173 -4.37 -5.62 3.32
C LEU A 173 -4.32 -4.50 4.34
N PHE A 174 -4.81 -4.81 5.52
CA PHE A 174 -4.65 -3.99 6.71
C PHE A 174 -3.82 -4.72 7.74
N VAL A 175 -2.98 -3.97 8.43
CA VAL A 175 -2.28 -4.40 9.64
C VAL A 175 -2.66 -3.47 10.78
N ILE A 176 -2.94 -4.02 11.94
CA ILE A 176 -3.23 -3.29 13.16
C ILE A 176 -2.25 -3.73 14.25
N SER A 177 -1.65 -2.78 14.95
CA SER A 177 -0.70 -3.09 16.02
C SER A 177 -0.74 -2.09 17.15
N ASN A 178 -0.39 -2.57 18.36
CA ASN A 178 -0.10 -1.73 19.52
C ASN A 178 1.33 -1.97 20.06
N GLY A 179 2.21 -2.48 19.18
CA GLY A 179 3.61 -2.79 19.45
C GLY A 179 3.82 -4.20 20.04
N VAL A 180 2.88 -4.72 20.84
CA VAL A 180 2.99 -6.02 21.50
C VAL A 180 1.99 -7.06 21.00
N ASN A 181 1.00 -6.61 20.25
CA ASN A 181 0.05 -7.46 19.53
C ASN A 181 -0.12 -6.90 18.14
N THR A 182 0.03 -7.76 17.13
CA THR A 182 -0.09 -7.39 15.71
C THR A 182 -1.00 -8.39 15.02
N ARG A 183 -1.93 -7.87 14.23
CA ARG A 183 -2.85 -8.67 13.42
C ARG A 183 -2.97 -8.07 12.03
N TYR A 184 -3.31 -8.91 11.07
CA TYR A 184 -3.60 -8.49 9.71
C TYR A 184 -4.98 -9.00 9.26
N PHE A 185 -5.56 -8.38 8.24
CA PHE A 185 -6.80 -8.82 7.62
C PHE A 185 -6.93 -8.23 6.21
N ALA A 186 -7.69 -8.94 5.38
CA ALA A 186 -7.99 -8.49 4.02
C ALA A 186 -8.92 -7.27 4.01
N ASN A 187 -8.80 -6.43 3.00
CA ASN A 187 -9.69 -5.29 2.79
C ASN A 187 -11.10 -5.77 2.37
N ASN A 188 -11.90 -6.15 3.36
CA ASN A 188 -13.30 -6.49 3.20
C ASN A 188 -14.15 -5.70 4.20
N PRO A 189 -14.90 -4.67 3.75
CA PRO A 189 -15.69 -3.81 4.64
C PRO A 189 -16.81 -4.56 5.37
N ASN A 190 -17.21 -5.73 4.87
CA ASN A 190 -18.27 -6.55 5.45
C ASN A 190 -17.73 -7.61 6.43
N SER A 191 -16.42 -7.72 6.61
CA SER A 191 -15.84 -8.65 7.58
C SER A 191 -15.85 -8.06 8.98
N GLY A 192 -16.11 -8.89 9.99
CA GLY A 192 -16.03 -8.48 11.40
C GLY A 192 -14.63 -8.63 11.97
N TYR A 193 -14.36 -8.05 13.14
CA TYR A 193 -13.08 -8.16 13.86
C TYR A 193 -12.59 -9.60 14.06
N LYS A 194 -13.50 -10.57 14.13
CA LYS A 194 -13.16 -12.01 14.23
C LYS A 194 -12.37 -12.56 13.05
N PHE A 195 -12.36 -11.86 11.92
CA PHE A 195 -11.58 -12.18 10.72
C PHE A 195 -10.24 -11.44 10.66
N THR A 196 -9.71 -11.02 11.79
CA THR A 196 -8.32 -10.59 11.93
C THR A 196 -7.46 -11.76 12.37
N PHE A 197 -6.27 -11.94 11.79
CA PHE A 197 -5.41 -13.09 11.97
C PHE A 197 -4.05 -12.69 12.54
N ASN A 198 -3.43 -13.59 13.25
CA ASN A 198 -2.02 -13.51 13.60
C ASN A 198 -1.21 -14.14 12.46
N TRP A 199 -0.03 -13.59 12.16
CA TRP A 199 0.97 -14.30 11.38
C TRP A 199 1.79 -15.17 12.30
N THR A 200 2.02 -16.43 11.95
CA THR A 200 2.69 -17.42 12.81
C THR A 200 3.87 -18.04 12.10
N ASP A 201 4.81 -18.58 12.88
CA ASP A 201 5.85 -19.46 12.37
C ASP A 201 5.30 -20.87 12.07
N ALA A 202 6.18 -21.77 11.64
CA ALA A 202 5.85 -23.16 11.32
C ALA A 202 5.37 -23.97 12.55
N ALA A 203 5.68 -23.52 13.77
CA ALA A 203 5.21 -24.11 15.02
C ALA A 203 3.91 -23.47 15.55
N ASN A 204 3.26 -22.63 14.74
CA ASN A 204 2.08 -21.83 15.10
C ASN A 204 2.31 -20.81 16.23
N VAL A 205 3.54 -20.39 16.47
CA VAL A 205 3.85 -19.31 17.40
C VAL A 205 3.63 -17.95 16.70
N PRO A 206 2.76 -17.07 17.25
CA PRO A 206 2.44 -15.81 16.61
C PRO A 206 3.57 -14.79 16.72
N PHE A 207 3.82 -14.07 15.64
CA PHE A 207 4.66 -12.86 15.61
C PHE A 207 3.84 -11.68 16.14
N ASN A 208 3.77 -11.51 17.43
CA ASN A 208 2.96 -10.47 18.06
C ASN A 208 3.64 -9.09 18.06
N ASP A 209 4.97 -9.07 18.25
CA ASP A 209 5.78 -7.86 18.21
C ASP A 209 5.78 -7.25 16.79
N LEU A 210 5.58 -5.92 16.70
CA LEU A 210 5.41 -5.24 15.41
C LEU A 210 6.65 -5.35 14.52
N GLU A 211 7.85 -5.19 15.07
CA GLU A 211 9.08 -5.22 14.28
C GLU A 211 9.39 -6.65 13.79
N LYS A 212 9.21 -7.65 14.65
CA LYS A 212 9.35 -9.06 14.27
C LYS A 212 8.30 -9.48 13.24
N PHE A 213 7.06 -9.03 13.40
CA PHE A 213 6.02 -9.23 12.40
C PHE A 213 6.43 -8.63 11.06
N ALA A 214 6.89 -7.38 11.07
CA ALA A 214 7.27 -6.66 9.86
C ALA A 214 8.42 -7.36 9.11
N THR A 215 9.46 -7.81 9.82
CA THR A 215 10.61 -8.49 9.21
C THR A 215 10.26 -9.79 8.51
N VAL A 216 9.20 -10.47 8.92
CA VAL A 216 8.77 -11.74 8.31
C VAL A 216 7.65 -11.52 7.30
N PHE A 217 6.63 -10.72 7.66
CA PHE A 217 5.43 -10.55 6.85
C PHE A 217 5.67 -9.66 5.61
N PHE A 218 6.60 -8.71 5.71
CA PHE A 218 6.94 -7.78 4.63
C PHE A 218 8.28 -8.11 3.96
N ASP A 219 8.81 -9.31 4.14
CA ASP A 219 9.95 -9.76 3.34
C ASP A 219 9.57 -9.78 1.86
N LYS A 220 10.42 -9.17 1.02
CA LYS A 220 10.12 -8.97 -0.41
C LYS A 220 10.16 -10.25 -1.23
N CYS A 221 10.78 -11.29 -0.71
CA CYS A 221 11.06 -12.53 -1.41
C CYS A 221 10.35 -13.76 -0.79
N THR A 222 9.43 -13.52 0.16
CA THR A 222 8.66 -14.58 0.84
C THR A 222 7.42 -14.98 0.06
#